data_8b6f49f5eb06e76265b2a578c64a1c61
#
_entry.id   8b6f49f5eb06e76265b2a578c64a1c61
#
_cell.length_a   1.000
_cell.length_b   1.000
_cell.length_c   1.000
_cell.angle_alpha   90.00
_cell.angle_beta   90.00
_cell.angle_gamma   90.00
#
_symmetry.space_group_name_H-M   'P 1'
#
loop_
_entity.id
_entity.type
_entity.pdbx_description
1 polymer ?
#
loop_
_entity_poly.entity_id
_entity_poly.type
_entity_poly.pdbx_seq_one_letter_code
_entity_poly.pdbx_strand_id
1 'polypeptide(L)'
;MPNIYNALVVKGRDTVGQQINVTCEVQQLLGNNRVRAVAMSATDGLTRGMEVIDTGAPLSVPVGRATLGRIFNVLGEPVDNLGPVDTRTTSPIHRSAPAFTQLDTNLSIFETGIKVVDLLAPYRRG
;
A
#
# COMPACT_ATOMS: atom_id res chain seq x y z
N MET A 1 -4.00 -7.79 -20.73
CA MET A 1 -4.12 -8.53 -19.47
C MET A 1 -3.18 -7.91 -18.44
N PRO A 2 -3.62 -7.60 -17.22
CA PRO A 2 -2.74 -6.98 -16.24
C PRO A 2 -1.65 -7.94 -15.76
N ASN A 3 -0.53 -7.38 -15.30
CA ASN A 3 0.54 -8.14 -14.67
C ASN A 3 0.22 -8.44 -13.21
N ILE A 4 0.92 -9.44 -12.65
CA ILE A 4 0.85 -9.73 -11.22
C ILE A 4 1.23 -8.46 -10.43
N TYR A 5 0.54 -8.22 -9.33
CA TYR A 5 0.66 -7.05 -8.44
C TYR A 5 0.19 -5.72 -9.03
N ASN A 6 -0.32 -5.69 -10.24
CA ASN A 6 -0.95 -4.47 -10.73
C ASN A 6 -2.19 -4.12 -9.91
N ALA A 7 -2.42 -2.83 -9.75
CA ALA A 7 -3.64 -2.32 -9.14
C ALA A 7 -4.75 -2.25 -10.17
N LEU A 8 -5.91 -2.72 -9.81
CA LEU A 8 -7.16 -2.62 -10.59
C LEU A 8 -8.15 -1.77 -9.81
N VAL A 9 -8.92 -0.97 -10.51
CA VAL A 9 -9.98 -0.16 -9.90
C VAL A 9 -11.32 -0.61 -10.46
N VAL A 10 -12.21 -1.07 -9.58
CA VAL A 10 -13.59 -1.42 -9.93
C VAL A 10 -14.44 -0.18 -9.75
N LYS A 11 -15.12 0.24 -10.80
CA LYS A 11 -16.03 1.40 -10.78
C LYS A 11 -17.42 1.00 -11.17
N GLY A 12 -18.40 1.56 -10.48
CA GLY A 12 -19.79 1.32 -10.77
C GLY A 12 -20.68 2.05 -9.79
N ARG A 13 -21.96 1.70 -9.82
CA ARG A 13 -22.96 2.19 -8.87
C ARG A 13 -23.69 1.01 -8.27
N ASP A 14 -24.02 1.10 -7.00
CA ASP A 14 -24.85 0.12 -6.33
C ASP A 14 -26.34 0.28 -6.73
N THR A 15 -27.20 -0.56 -6.16
CA THR A 15 -28.62 -0.53 -6.42
C THR A 15 -29.32 0.76 -5.96
N VAL A 16 -28.67 1.51 -5.08
CA VAL A 16 -29.18 2.79 -4.53
C VAL A 16 -28.65 3.99 -5.33
N GLY A 17 -27.76 3.75 -6.31
CA GLY A 17 -27.12 4.80 -7.12
C GLY A 17 -25.87 5.40 -6.49
N GLN A 18 -25.37 4.85 -5.38
CA GLN A 18 -24.16 5.27 -4.73
C GLN A 18 -22.94 4.82 -5.54
N GLN A 19 -21.98 5.72 -5.75
CA GLN A 19 -20.79 5.40 -6.49
C GLN A 19 -19.90 4.41 -5.73
N ILE A 20 -19.47 3.34 -6.42
CA ILE A 20 -18.56 2.35 -5.89
C ILE A 20 -17.20 2.54 -6.54
N ASN A 21 -16.16 2.55 -5.73
CA ASN A 21 -14.78 2.67 -6.16
C ASN A 21 -13.92 1.79 -5.26
N VAL A 22 -13.56 0.60 -5.74
CA VAL A 22 -12.79 -0.39 -4.97
C VAL A 22 -11.49 -0.66 -5.70
N THR A 23 -10.38 -0.49 -4.98
CA THR A 23 -9.04 -0.84 -5.48
C THR A 23 -8.70 -2.27 -5.11
N CYS A 24 -8.23 -3.03 -6.09
CA CYS A 24 -7.82 -4.41 -5.93
C CYS A 24 -6.38 -4.60 -6.40
N GLU A 25 -5.72 -5.63 -5.89
CA GLU A 25 -4.38 -6.02 -6.33
C GLU A 25 -4.45 -7.40 -6.97
N VAL A 26 -3.85 -7.54 -8.16
CA VAL A 26 -3.77 -8.84 -8.88
C VAL A 26 -2.82 -9.77 -8.13
N GLN A 27 -3.32 -10.92 -7.71
CA GLN A 27 -2.54 -11.92 -6.99
C GLN A 27 -2.14 -13.11 -7.85
N GLN A 28 -2.97 -13.46 -8.84
CA GLN A 28 -2.74 -14.63 -9.66
C GLN A 28 -3.34 -14.45 -11.06
N LEU A 29 -2.60 -14.87 -12.07
CA LEU A 29 -3.09 -14.98 -13.44
C LEU A 29 -3.66 -16.39 -13.63
N LEU A 30 -4.97 -16.47 -13.97
CA LEU A 30 -5.66 -17.75 -14.07
C LEU A 30 -5.68 -18.32 -15.50
N GLY A 31 -5.19 -17.58 -16.50
CA GLY A 31 -5.39 -17.91 -17.90
C GLY A 31 -6.78 -17.53 -18.42
N ASN A 32 -7.03 -17.69 -19.72
CA ASN A 32 -8.30 -17.33 -20.39
C ASN A 32 -8.75 -15.90 -20.08
N ASN A 33 -7.82 -14.95 -20.05
CA ASN A 33 -8.07 -13.53 -19.72
C ASN A 33 -8.73 -13.32 -18.35
N ARG A 34 -8.44 -14.19 -17.39
CA ARG A 34 -8.93 -14.08 -16.01
C ARG A 34 -7.77 -13.89 -15.04
N VAL A 35 -8.03 -13.09 -14.03
CA VAL A 35 -7.11 -12.86 -12.92
C VAL A 35 -7.84 -13.02 -11.59
N ARG A 36 -7.10 -13.41 -10.57
CA ARG A 36 -7.56 -13.36 -9.19
C ARG A 36 -6.96 -12.15 -8.53
N ALA A 37 -7.80 -11.33 -7.95
CA ALA A 37 -7.38 -10.11 -7.26
C ALA A 37 -7.97 -10.04 -5.86
N VAL A 38 -7.29 -9.33 -4.97
CA VAL A 38 -7.74 -9.10 -3.60
C VAL A 38 -8.15 -7.65 -3.45
N ALA A 39 -9.34 -7.40 -2.92
CA ALA A 39 -9.82 -6.05 -2.65
C ALA A 39 -9.11 -5.46 -1.43
N MET A 40 -8.74 -4.18 -1.53
CA MET A 40 -8.06 -3.43 -0.46
C MET A 40 -9.04 -2.61 0.39
N SER A 41 -10.31 -2.64 0.08
CA SER A 41 -11.37 -1.95 0.80
C SER A 41 -12.66 -2.78 0.80
N ALA A 42 -13.71 -2.27 1.45
CA ALA A 42 -15.00 -2.96 1.51
C ALA A 42 -15.55 -3.24 0.11
N THR A 43 -16.10 -4.43 -0.06
CA THR A 43 -16.61 -4.92 -1.35
C THR A 43 -18.13 -4.83 -1.45
N ASP A 44 -18.79 -4.18 -0.50
CA ASP A 44 -20.25 -4.03 -0.50
C ASP A 44 -20.73 -3.36 -1.78
N GLY A 45 -21.74 -3.95 -2.38
CA GLY A 45 -22.34 -3.44 -3.61
C GLY A 45 -21.66 -3.88 -4.90
N LEU A 46 -20.56 -4.63 -4.84
CA LEU A 46 -19.92 -5.17 -6.05
C LEU A 46 -20.82 -6.24 -6.70
N THR A 47 -20.97 -6.14 -8.01
CA THR A 47 -21.73 -7.10 -8.80
C THR A 47 -20.96 -7.50 -10.06
N ARG A 48 -21.36 -8.59 -10.67
CA ARG A 48 -20.82 -8.99 -11.97
C ARG A 48 -21.15 -7.95 -13.03
N GLY A 49 -20.23 -7.77 -13.97
CA GLY A 49 -20.40 -6.87 -15.11
C GLY A 49 -19.99 -5.44 -14.84
N MET A 50 -19.52 -5.12 -13.63
CA MET A 50 -18.95 -3.79 -13.36
C MET A 50 -17.66 -3.58 -14.12
N GLU A 51 -17.40 -2.33 -14.49
CA GLU A 51 -16.15 -1.92 -15.16
C GLU A 51 -14.96 -2.06 -14.22
N VAL A 52 -13.90 -2.68 -14.71
CA VAL A 52 -12.62 -2.82 -14.02
C VAL A 52 -11.55 -2.16 -14.86
N ILE A 53 -10.86 -1.19 -14.28
CA ILE A 53 -9.81 -0.42 -14.95
C ILE A 53 -8.45 -0.94 -14.49
N ASP A 54 -7.61 -1.33 -15.45
CA ASP A 54 -6.20 -1.63 -15.19
C ASP A 54 -5.40 -0.34 -15.10
N THR A 55 -4.81 -0.05 -13.95
CA THR A 55 -3.99 1.14 -13.76
C THR A 55 -2.61 1.04 -14.41
N GLY A 56 -2.21 -0.17 -14.85
CA GLY A 56 -0.93 -0.41 -15.51
C GLY A 56 0.28 -0.43 -14.59
N ALA A 57 0.09 -0.28 -13.28
CA ALA A 57 1.18 -0.24 -12.30
C ALA A 57 0.74 -0.82 -10.96
N PRO A 58 1.68 -1.30 -10.12
CA PRO A 58 1.39 -1.69 -8.75
C PRO A 58 0.90 -0.51 -7.90
N LEU A 59 0.30 -0.82 -6.74
CA LEU A 59 -0.02 0.20 -5.74
C LEU A 59 1.25 0.94 -5.34
N SER A 60 1.14 2.26 -5.26
CA SER A 60 2.22 3.14 -4.82
C SER A 60 1.78 3.95 -3.62
N VAL A 61 2.71 4.25 -2.75
CA VAL A 61 2.49 5.06 -1.55
C VAL A 61 3.42 6.26 -1.54
N PRO A 62 3.00 7.40 -0.96
CA PRO A 62 3.91 8.53 -0.81
C PRO A 62 5.07 8.16 0.11
N VAL A 63 6.25 8.66 -0.22
CA VAL A 63 7.48 8.48 0.54
C VAL A 63 8.19 9.81 0.70
N GLY A 64 9.16 9.86 1.62
CA GLY A 64 9.97 11.04 1.85
C GLY A 64 9.56 11.80 3.11
N ARG A 65 10.19 12.95 3.30
CA ARG A 65 10.02 13.75 4.52
C ARG A 65 8.60 14.26 4.76
N ALA A 66 7.83 14.48 3.69
CA ALA A 66 6.44 14.94 3.80
C ALA A 66 5.52 13.94 4.49
N THR A 67 5.94 12.67 4.61
CA THR A 67 5.16 11.61 5.26
C THR A 67 5.41 11.50 6.76
N LEU A 68 6.43 12.19 7.27
CA LEU A 68 6.77 12.12 8.69
C LEU A 68 5.65 12.73 9.55
N GLY A 69 5.32 12.04 10.63
CA GLY A 69 4.26 12.46 11.53
C GLY A 69 2.84 12.30 10.98
N ARG A 70 2.66 11.61 9.86
CA ARG A 70 1.36 11.38 9.21
C ARG A 70 0.94 9.93 9.32
N ILE A 71 -0.38 9.71 9.24
CA ILE A 71 -0.99 8.37 9.28
C ILE A 71 -1.72 8.14 7.97
N PHE A 72 -1.46 6.98 7.36
CA PHE A 72 -2.01 6.61 6.06
C PHE A 72 -2.75 5.28 6.13
N ASN A 73 -3.70 5.09 5.23
CA ASN A 73 -4.25 3.78 4.95
C ASN A 73 -3.35 2.99 3.96
N VAL A 74 -3.75 1.78 3.63
CA VAL A 74 -2.98 0.91 2.72
C VAL A 74 -2.89 1.44 1.28
N LEU A 75 -3.76 2.36 0.90
CA LEU A 75 -3.75 3.01 -0.41
C LEU A 75 -2.90 4.28 -0.44
N GLY A 76 -2.27 4.64 0.67
CA GLY A 76 -1.46 5.84 0.77
C GLY A 76 -2.26 7.13 0.97
N GLU A 77 -3.52 7.03 1.34
CA GLU A 77 -4.38 8.18 1.63
C GLU A 77 -4.24 8.58 3.11
N PRO A 78 -4.08 9.87 3.44
CA PRO A 78 -3.99 10.29 4.84
C PRO A 78 -5.32 10.12 5.55
N VAL A 79 -5.27 9.58 6.77
CA VAL A 79 -6.45 9.31 7.61
C VAL A 79 -6.42 10.05 8.95
N ASP A 80 -5.46 10.92 9.15
CA ASP A 80 -5.24 11.68 10.38
C ASP A 80 -5.94 13.05 10.42
N ASN A 81 -6.69 13.39 9.37
CA ASN A 81 -7.40 14.68 9.21
C ASN A 81 -6.49 15.91 9.24
N LEU A 82 -5.22 15.76 8.91
CA LEU A 82 -4.24 16.87 8.88
C LEU A 82 -4.05 17.47 7.49
N GLY A 83 -4.93 17.15 6.55
CA GLY A 83 -4.89 17.65 5.18
C GLY A 83 -4.07 16.79 4.21
N PRO A 84 -3.99 17.21 2.94
CA PRO A 84 -3.31 16.44 1.91
C PRO A 84 -1.80 16.38 2.16
N VAL A 85 -1.16 15.34 1.64
CA VAL A 85 0.28 15.11 1.69
C VAL A 85 0.86 15.33 0.29
N ASP A 86 2.09 15.83 0.24
CA ASP A 86 2.85 15.93 -1.00
C ASP A 86 3.11 14.54 -1.58
N THR A 87 2.51 14.27 -2.74
CA THR A 87 2.59 12.98 -3.43
C THR A 87 3.56 12.99 -4.61
N ARG A 88 4.42 14.00 -4.73
CA ARG A 88 5.38 14.07 -5.84
C ARG A 88 6.37 12.92 -5.85
N THR A 89 6.71 12.39 -4.67
CA THR A 89 7.57 11.22 -4.54
C THR A 89 6.76 10.06 -4.02
N THR A 90 6.60 9.04 -4.85
CA THR A 90 5.90 7.80 -4.50
C THR A 90 6.79 6.59 -4.78
N SER A 91 6.50 5.48 -4.12
CA SER A 91 7.21 4.22 -4.35
C SER A 91 6.20 3.07 -4.42
N PRO A 92 6.38 2.12 -5.34
CA PRO A 92 5.56 0.90 -5.35
C PRO A 92 5.73 0.13 -4.04
N ILE A 93 4.64 -0.51 -3.59
CA ILE A 93 4.68 -1.32 -2.36
C ILE A 93 5.46 -2.62 -2.53
N HIS A 94 5.54 -3.14 -3.77
CA HIS A 94 6.36 -4.30 -4.10
C HIS A 94 7.74 -3.85 -4.59
N ARG A 95 8.75 -4.25 -3.87
CA ARG A 95 10.13 -3.84 -4.13
C ARG A 95 11.08 -4.96 -3.77
N SER A 96 12.12 -5.13 -4.58
CA SER A 96 13.22 -6.03 -4.26
C SER A 96 13.97 -5.57 -3.01
N ALA A 97 14.50 -6.54 -2.27
CA ALA A 97 15.34 -6.22 -1.11
C ALA A 97 16.58 -5.42 -1.54
N PRO A 98 17.10 -4.52 -0.68
CA PRO A 98 18.32 -3.79 -0.97
C PRO A 98 19.51 -4.76 -1.21
N ALA A 99 20.41 -4.36 -2.11
CA ALA A 99 21.65 -5.10 -2.29
C ALA A 99 22.52 -5.03 -1.02
N PHE A 100 23.35 -6.06 -0.80
CA PHE A 100 24.21 -6.12 0.38
C PHE A 100 25.09 -4.86 0.53
N THR A 101 25.55 -4.30 -0.57
CA THR A 101 26.35 -3.08 -0.59
C THR A 101 25.61 -1.83 -0.11
N GLN A 102 24.28 -1.86 -0.12
CA GLN A 102 23.42 -0.76 0.34
C GLN A 102 23.02 -0.90 1.80
N LEU A 103 23.36 -2.03 2.43
CA LEU A 103 23.01 -2.28 3.81
C LEU A 103 23.96 -1.53 4.75
N ASP A 104 23.38 -0.94 5.79
CA ASP A 104 24.16 -0.41 6.90
C ASP A 104 24.54 -1.57 7.83
N THR A 105 25.81 -1.93 7.85
CA THR A 105 26.34 -3.00 8.69
C THR A 105 26.72 -2.54 10.09
N ASN A 106 26.66 -1.23 10.36
CA ASN A 106 26.96 -0.70 11.67
C ASN A 106 25.82 -1.01 12.65
N LEU A 107 26.19 -1.54 13.81
CA LEU A 107 25.24 -1.77 14.88
C LEU A 107 24.91 -0.47 15.59
N SER A 108 23.63 -0.14 15.68
CA SER A 108 23.17 0.99 16.49
C SER A 108 21.96 0.56 17.31
N ILE A 109 21.83 1.16 18.49
CA ILE A 109 20.74 0.88 19.42
C ILE A 109 19.56 1.77 19.06
N PHE A 110 18.38 1.17 19.03
CA PHE A 110 17.12 1.91 18.95
C PHE A 110 16.71 2.36 20.34
N GLU A 111 16.78 3.65 20.60
CA GLU A 111 16.39 4.23 21.89
C GLU A 111 14.88 4.28 22.01
N THR A 112 14.31 3.50 22.95
CA THR A 112 12.86 3.45 23.16
C THR A 112 12.38 4.52 24.15
N GLY A 113 13.28 5.09 24.94
CA GLY A 113 12.94 5.98 26.04
C GLY A 113 12.47 5.24 27.30
N ILE A 114 12.37 3.93 27.25
CA ILE A 114 12.03 3.08 28.40
C ILE A 114 13.34 2.61 29.05
N LYS A 115 13.67 3.18 30.18
CA LYS A 115 14.98 3.02 30.84
C LYS A 115 15.35 1.55 31.06
N VAL A 116 14.41 0.74 31.56
CA VAL A 116 14.64 -0.69 31.83
C VAL A 116 14.92 -1.45 30.55
N VAL A 117 14.15 -1.20 29.50
CA VAL A 117 14.31 -1.88 28.20
C VAL A 117 15.66 -1.52 27.59
N ASP A 118 15.99 -0.24 27.54
CA ASP A 118 17.22 0.24 26.91
C ASP A 118 18.47 -0.26 27.64
N LEU A 119 18.38 -0.48 28.95
CA LEU A 119 19.50 -0.95 29.76
C LEU A 119 19.66 -2.46 29.76
N LEU A 120 18.57 -3.22 29.91
CA LEU A 120 18.59 -4.68 30.12
C LEU A 120 18.39 -5.48 28.84
N ALA A 121 17.59 -4.98 27.91
CA ALA A 121 17.28 -5.65 26.65
C ALA A 121 17.22 -4.65 25.48
N PRO A 122 18.34 -4.01 25.12
CA PRO A 122 18.34 -3.00 24.08
C PRO A 122 17.93 -3.58 22.72
N TYR A 123 17.14 -2.81 21.99
CA TYR A 123 16.76 -3.16 20.63
C TYR A 123 17.76 -2.62 19.62
N ARG A 124 18.01 -3.40 18.60
CA ARG A 124 18.79 -2.98 17.45
C ARG A 124 17.94 -2.13 16.51
N ARG A 125 18.51 -1.09 15.95
CA ARG A 125 17.89 -0.31 14.89
C ARG A 125 17.95 -1.08 13.57
N GLY A 126 16.79 -1.19 12.86
CA GLY A 126 16.67 -1.90 11.59
C GLY A 126 16.06 -3.27 11.67
#